data_0f44e4502ad7575496205e73364d0088
#
_entry.id   0f44e4502ad7575496205e73364d0088
#
_cell.length_a   1.000
_cell.length_b   1.000
_cell.length_c   1.000
_cell.angle_alpha   90.00
_cell.angle_beta   90.00
_cell.angle_gamma   90.00
#
_symmetry.space_group_name_H-M   'P 1'
#
loop_
_entity.id
_entity.type
_entity.pdbx_description
1 polymer ?
#
loop_
_entity_poly.entity_id
_entity_poly.type
_entity_poly.pdbx_seq_one_letter_code
_entity_poly.pdbx_strand_id
1 'polypeptide(L)'
;MEAYLDNSATTRCCEEAAQLVVKLLTEDYGNPSSLHNKGVIAENYMNDARKKIAKTLKVQEKEICFTSGGTESNNLAIIGVAEANKRSGKHVITTSIEHPSVSATMAYLEEH
;
A
#
# COMPACT_ATOMS: atom_id res chain seq x y z
N MET A 1 6.40 -5.21 -33.67
CA MET A 1 6.68 -5.54 -32.26
C MET A 1 6.31 -4.31 -31.45
N GLU A 2 5.38 -4.42 -30.53
CA GLU A 2 5.00 -3.32 -29.62
C GLU A 2 5.87 -3.39 -28.37
N ALA A 3 6.42 -2.24 -27.94
CA ALA A 3 7.18 -2.12 -26.71
C ALA A 3 6.51 -1.09 -25.80
N TYR A 4 6.03 -1.53 -24.63
CA TYR A 4 5.47 -0.64 -23.61
C TYR A 4 6.57 -0.16 -22.66
N LEU A 5 6.86 1.15 -22.69
CA LEU A 5 7.98 1.75 -21.96
C LEU A 5 7.55 2.64 -20.77
N ASP A 6 6.24 2.68 -20.46
CA ASP A 6 5.68 3.53 -19.40
C ASP A 6 5.29 2.73 -18.15
N ASN A 7 6.13 1.79 -17.74
CA ASN A 7 5.88 0.96 -16.55
C ASN A 7 5.92 1.75 -15.22
N SER A 8 6.42 2.98 -15.23
CA SER A 8 6.35 3.87 -14.07
C SER A 8 4.92 4.36 -13.79
N ALA A 9 4.09 4.49 -14.82
CA ALA A 9 2.70 4.87 -14.68
C ALA A 9 1.81 3.65 -14.38
N THR A 10 1.92 2.58 -15.19
CA THR A 10 1.15 1.35 -15.03
C THR A 10 1.96 0.14 -15.47
N THR A 11 1.67 -1.02 -14.92
CA THR A 11 2.32 -2.28 -15.29
C THR A 11 1.26 -3.33 -15.59
N ARG A 12 1.46 -4.13 -16.62
CA ARG A 12 0.60 -5.27 -16.93
C ARG A 12 0.57 -6.24 -15.76
N CYS A 13 -0.64 -6.58 -15.31
CA CYS A 13 -0.82 -7.61 -14.29
C CYS A 13 -0.30 -8.97 -14.79
N CYS A 14 0.43 -9.69 -13.95
CA CYS A 14 0.80 -11.07 -14.26
C CYS A 14 -0.42 -12.00 -14.19
N GLU A 15 -0.34 -13.11 -14.92
CA GLU A 15 -1.47 -14.04 -15.08
C GLU A 15 -1.98 -14.57 -13.73
N GLU A 16 -1.08 -14.97 -12.84
CA GLU A 16 -1.40 -15.52 -11.54
C GLU A 16 -2.14 -14.51 -10.65
N ALA A 17 -1.72 -13.24 -10.69
CA ALA A 17 -2.40 -12.18 -9.93
C ALA A 17 -3.78 -11.88 -10.51
N ALA A 18 -3.91 -11.84 -11.84
CA ALA A 18 -5.19 -11.61 -12.52
C ALA A 18 -6.20 -12.73 -12.19
N GLN A 19 -5.78 -13.99 -12.25
CA GLN A 19 -6.62 -15.15 -11.89
C GLN A 19 -7.07 -15.09 -10.43
N LEU A 20 -6.18 -14.71 -9.51
CA LEU A 20 -6.55 -14.55 -8.10
C LEU A 20 -7.57 -13.42 -7.90
N VAL A 21 -7.39 -12.28 -8.58
CA VAL A 21 -8.35 -11.17 -8.53
C VAL A 21 -9.74 -11.63 -9.00
N VAL A 22 -9.81 -12.34 -10.14
CA VAL A 22 -11.09 -12.89 -10.64
C VAL A 22 -11.71 -13.81 -9.61
N LYS A 23 -10.95 -14.75 -9.05
CA LYS A 23 -11.44 -15.66 -8.01
C LYS A 23 -12.00 -14.94 -6.80
N LEU A 24 -11.27 -13.93 -6.28
CA LEU A 24 -11.71 -13.13 -5.13
C LEU A 24 -12.97 -12.31 -5.41
N LEU A 25 -13.18 -11.87 -6.65
CA LEU A 25 -14.36 -11.11 -7.03
C LEU A 25 -15.59 -11.99 -7.30
N THR A 26 -15.41 -13.24 -7.70
CA THR A 26 -16.51 -14.11 -8.16
C THR A 26 -16.85 -15.24 -7.21
N GLU A 27 -15.88 -15.77 -6.48
CA GLU A 27 -16.04 -16.94 -5.62
C GLU A 27 -15.86 -16.60 -4.14
N ASP A 28 -14.72 -16.01 -3.77
CA ASP A 28 -14.30 -15.75 -2.40
C ASP A 28 -14.48 -14.26 -2.00
N TYR A 29 -15.58 -13.65 -2.45
CA TYR A 29 -15.89 -12.21 -2.33
C TYR A 29 -16.29 -11.75 -0.92
N GLY A 30 -16.00 -12.51 0.12
CA GLY A 30 -16.37 -12.19 1.50
C GLY A 30 -15.68 -10.91 2.02
N ASN A 31 -16.37 -10.20 2.91
CA ASN A 31 -15.71 -9.11 3.65
C ASN A 31 -14.84 -9.71 4.76
N PRO A 32 -13.53 -9.42 4.78
CA PRO A 32 -12.61 -9.98 5.80
C PRO A 32 -12.93 -9.56 7.24
N SER A 33 -13.75 -8.52 7.43
CA SER A 33 -14.21 -8.09 8.76
C SER A 33 -15.48 -8.83 9.24
N SER A 34 -16.07 -9.69 8.40
CA SER A 34 -17.27 -10.45 8.75
C SER A 34 -16.94 -11.72 9.50
N LEU A 35 -17.72 -12.03 10.55
CA LEU A 35 -17.49 -13.20 11.43
C LEU A 35 -18.00 -14.52 10.85
N HIS A 36 -18.68 -14.53 9.70
CA HIS A 36 -19.15 -15.75 9.06
C HIS A 36 -18.06 -16.37 8.15
N ASN A 37 -18.25 -17.61 7.73
CA ASN A 37 -17.27 -18.41 6.99
C ASN A 37 -16.65 -17.71 5.78
N LYS A 38 -17.44 -17.00 4.97
CA LYS A 38 -16.92 -16.25 3.81
C LYS A 38 -16.00 -15.09 4.23
N GLY A 39 -16.25 -14.46 5.38
CA GLY A 39 -15.35 -13.44 5.94
C GLY A 39 -14.02 -14.04 6.38
N VAL A 40 -14.05 -15.19 7.06
CA VAL A 40 -12.83 -15.90 7.46
C VAL A 40 -11.98 -16.33 6.27
N ILE A 41 -12.60 -16.78 5.19
CA ILE A 41 -11.88 -17.11 3.94
C ILE A 41 -11.17 -15.86 3.39
N ALA A 42 -11.87 -14.74 3.30
CA ALA A 42 -11.30 -13.48 2.81
C ALA A 42 -10.17 -12.95 3.73
N GLU A 43 -10.34 -13.05 5.05
CA GLU A 43 -9.31 -12.69 6.03
C GLU A 43 -8.04 -13.55 5.86
N ASN A 44 -8.19 -14.85 5.61
CA ASN A 44 -7.06 -15.74 5.39
C ASN A 44 -6.22 -15.29 4.17
N TYR A 45 -6.83 -14.88 3.06
CA TYR A 45 -6.10 -14.32 1.92
C TYR A 45 -5.27 -13.09 2.29
N MET A 46 -5.85 -12.17 3.07
CA MET A 46 -5.13 -10.98 3.53
C MET A 46 -3.96 -11.33 4.46
N ASN A 47 -4.19 -12.26 5.39
CA ASN A 47 -3.16 -12.70 6.33
C ASN A 47 -2.01 -13.42 5.62
N ASP A 48 -2.31 -14.28 4.65
CA ASP A 48 -1.29 -14.97 3.86
C ASP A 48 -0.49 -14.00 2.98
N ALA A 49 -1.15 -13.00 2.38
CA ALA A 49 -0.46 -11.94 1.64
C ALA A 49 0.47 -11.15 2.58
N ARG A 50 0.00 -10.75 3.76
CA ARG A 50 0.80 -10.04 4.77
C ARG A 50 2.04 -10.84 5.18
N LYS A 51 1.89 -12.13 5.46
CA LYS A 51 3.02 -13.03 5.80
C LYS A 51 4.06 -13.10 4.69
N LYS A 52 3.61 -13.27 3.44
CA LYS A 52 4.51 -13.34 2.28
C LYS A 52 5.29 -12.05 2.08
N ILE A 53 4.61 -10.90 2.16
CA ILE A 53 5.24 -9.58 2.02
C ILE A 53 6.24 -9.34 3.17
N ALA A 54 5.83 -9.58 4.42
CA ALA A 54 6.69 -9.42 5.58
C ALA A 54 7.95 -10.28 5.48
N LYS A 55 7.81 -11.55 5.04
CA LYS A 55 8.97 -12.43 4.80
C LYS A 55 9.91 -11.88 3.73
N THR A 56 9.37 -11.36 2.63
CA THR A 56 10.15 -10.78 1.53
C THR A 56 10.94 -9.55 1.99
N LEU A 57 10.30 -8.69 2.78
CA LEU A 57 10.90 -7.47 3.33
C LEU A 57 11.74 -7.70 4.60
N LYS A 58 11.73 -8.93 5.15
CA LYS A 58 12.39 -9.30 6.41
C LYS A 58 11.93 -8.47 7.61
N VAL A 59 10.63 -8.20 7.67
CA VAL A 59 9.97 -7.45 8.76
C VAL A 59 8.90 -8.30 9.43
N GLN A 60 8.28 -7.79 10.50
CA GLN A 60 7.18 -8.48 11.17
C GLN A 60 5.86 -8.25 10.42
N GLU A 61 4.93 -9.20 10.49
CA GLU A 61 3.62 -9.10 9.83
C GLU A 61 2.83 -7.85 10.25
N LYS A 62 2.95 -7.43 11.51
CA LYS A 62 2.30 -6.23 12.05
C LYS A 62 2.82 -4.90 11.46
N GLU A 63 3.99 -4.93 10.81
CA GLU A 63 4.59 -3.77 10.15
C GLU A 63 4.08 -3.59 8.72
N ILE A 64 3.26 -4.54 8.22
CA ILE A 64 2.63 -4.42 6.90
C ILE A 64 1.23 -3.83 7.06
N CYS A 65 1.03 -2.67 6.47
CA CYS A 65 -0.25 -1.98 6.40
C CYS A 65 -0.74 -1.95 4.94
N PHE A 66 -1.93 -2.49 4.69
CA PHE A 66 -2.59 -2.38 3.39
C PHE A 66 -3.36 -1.06 3.33
N THR A 67 -3.22 -0.36 2.21
CA THR A 67 -3.87 0.91 1.91
C THR A 67 -4.64 0.81 0.60
N SER A 68 -5.46 1.81 0.31
CA SER A 68 -6.23 1.89 -0.95
C SER A 68 -5.35 2.20 -2.18
N GLY A 69 -4.12 2.67 -1.98
CA GLY A 69 -3.21 3.00 -3.07
C GLY A 69 -2.01 3.82 -2.63
N GLY A 70 -1.14 4.18 -3.59
CA GLY A 70 0.11 4.88 -3.34
C GLY A 70 -0.07 6.24 -2.67
N THR A 71 -1.14 6.97 -2.99
CA THR A 71 -1.42 8.27 -2.35
C THR A 71 -1.65 8.12 -0.85
N GLU A 72 -2.49 7.18 -0.44
CA GLU A 72 -2.71 6.92 0.99
C GLU A 72 -1.43 6.41 1.65
N SER A 73 -0.69 5.51 1.02
CA SER A 73 0.58 5.00 1.55
C SER A 73 1.59 6.12 1.79
N ASN A 74 1.76 7.03 0.83
CA ASN A 74 2.69 8.15 0.94
C ASN A 74 2.27 9.10 2.07
N ASN A 75 1.00 9.46 2.15
CA ASN A 75 0.48 10.32 3.21
C ASN A 75 0.65 9.68 4.59
N LEU A 76 0.26 8.40 4.72
CA LEU A 76 0.39 7.66 5.98
C LEU A 76 1.86 7.60 6.45
N ALA A 77 2.78 7.29 5.54
CA ALA A 77 4.20 7.20 5.85
C ALA A 77 4.80 8.57 6.22
N ILE A 78 4.60 9.58 5.39
CA ILE A 78 5.23 10.89 5.56
C ILE A 78 4.68 11.60 6.80
N ILE A 79 3.36 11.73 6.91
CA ILE A 79 2.73 12.40 8.07
C ILE A 79 2.98 11.58 9.34
N GLY A 80 2.86 10.26 9.28
CA GLY A 80 3.08 9.39 10.43
C GLY A 80 4.50 9.49 10.98
N VAL A 81 5.52 9.50 10.12
CA VAL A 81 6.92 9.67 10.54
C VAL A 81 7.17 11.08 11.07
N ALA A 82 6.66 12.12 10.42
CA ALA A 82 6.80 13.50 10.87
C ALA A 82 6.20 13.70 12.27
N GLU A 83 4.96 13.26 12.47
CA GLU A 83 4.27 13.36 13.76
C GLU A 83 4.94 12.54 14.87
N ALA A 84 5.38 11.33 14.57
CA ALA A 84 6.07 10.48 15.54
C ALA A 84 7.41 11.08 16.00
N ASN A 85 8.08 11.84 15.13
CA ASN A 85 9.40 12.40 15.37
C ASN A 85 9.43 13.93 15.64
N LYS A 86 8.30 14.60 15.74
CA LYS A 86 8.19 16.06 15.88
C LYS A 86 8.97 16.66 17.07
N ARG A 87 9.25 15.84 18.09
CA ARG A 87 10.09 16.25 19.23
C ARG A 87 11.59 16.20 18.92
N SER A 88 12.00 15.43 17.91
CA SER A 88 13.40 15.28 17.49
C SER A 88 13.81 16.35 16.48
N GLY A 89 12.86 16.92 15.75
CA GLY A 89 13.06 17.97 14.76
C GLY A 89 11.90 18.08 13.80
N LYS A 90 11.88 19.18 13.04
CA LYS A 90 10.84 19.47 12.03
C LYS A 90 11.44 19.63 10.63
N HIS A 91 12.68 19.16 10.41
CA HIS A 91 13.34 19.29 9.12
C HIS A 91 13.11 18.04 8.27
N VAL A 92 12.51 18.23 7.09
CA VAL A 92 12.24 17.18 6.10
C VAL A 92 12.85 17.58 4.77
N ILE A 93 13.49 16.66 4.08
CA ILE A 93 14.11 16.88 2.77
C ILE A 93 13.32 16.10 1.73
N THR A 94 12.97 16.74 0.62
CA THR A 94 12.28 16.17 -0.53
C THR A 94 12.86 16.69 -1.83
N THR A 95 12.46 16.12 -2.96
CA THR A 95 12.86 16.66 -4.29
C THR A 95 11.75 17.51 -4.89
N SER A 96 12.10 18.36 -5.86
CA SER A 96 11.12 19.21 -6.58
C SER A 96 10.35 18.46 -7.68
N ILE A 97 10.73 17.22 -7.96
CA ILE A 97 10.17 16.41 -9.04
C ILE A 97 9.28 15.25 -8.53
N GLU A 98 8.87 15.32 -7.26
CA GLU A 98 8.04 14.29 -6.64
C GLU A 98 6.62 14.24 -7.23
N HIS A 99 6.02 13.06 -7.14
CA HIS A 99 4.60 12.87 -7.44
C HIS A 99 3.74 13.75 -6.52
N PRO A 100 2.58 14.28 -6.97
CA PRO A 100 1.70 15.14 -6.17
C PRO A 100 1.32 14.59 -4.79
N SER A 101 1.20 13.27 -4.64
CA SER A 101 0.94 12.63 -3.34
C SER A 101 2.05 12.81 -2.31
N VAL A 102 3.27 13.14 -2.75
CA VAL A 102 4.41 13.47 -1.89
C VAL A 102 4.51 14.98 -1.73
N SER A 103 4.56 15.74 -2.83
CA SER A 103 4.76 17.19 -2.79
C SER A 103 3.63 17.93 -2.06
N ALA A 104 2.37 17.53 -2.24
CA ALA A 104 1.26 18.12 -1.51
C ALA A 104 1.31 17.78 0.00
N THR A 105 1.77 16.58 0.36
CA THR A 105 1.95 16.19 1.76
C THR A 105 3.09 16.97 2.42
N MET A 106 4.17 17.26 1.67
CA MET A 106 5.26 18.13 2.16
C MET A 106 4.79 19.56 2.38
N ALA A 107 4.00 20.12 1.45
CA ALA A 107 3.40 21.45 1.62
C ALA A 107 2.48 21.50 2.86
N TYR A 108 1.68 20.47 3.07
CA TYR A 108 0.86 20.36 4.29
C TYR A 108 1.72 20.40 5.56
N LEU A 109 2.84 19.66 5.61
CA LEU A 109 3.74 19.65 6.77
C LEU A 109 4.49 20.98 6.97
N GLU A 110 4.73 21.76 5.89
CA GLU A 110 5.34 23.08 5.97
C GLU A 110 4.39 24.10 6.61
N GLU A 111 3.08 23.96 6.39
CA GLU A 111 2.05 24.85 6.94
C GLU A 111 1.69 24.56 8.39
N HIS A 112 2.00 23.35 8.96
CA HIS A 112 1.58 22.86 10.28
C HIS A 112 2.75 22.42 11.16
#